data_3f27f35d34ce64f73460ea75bd922cc9
#
_entry.id   3f27f35d34ce64f73460ea75bd922cc9
#
_cell.length_a   1.000
_cell.length_b   1.000
_cell.length_c   1.000
_cell.angle_alpha   90.00
_cell.angle_beta   90.00
_cell.angle_gamma   90.00
#
_symmetry.space_group_name_H-M   'P 1'
#
loop_
_entity.id
_entity.type
_entity.pdbx_description
1 polymer ?
#
loop_
_entity_poly.entity_id
_entity_poly.type
_entity_poly.pdbx_seq_one_letter_code
_entity_poly.pdbx_strand_id
1 'polypeptide(L)'
;DVYKRQDEGLYAARPDLLMTGRTLMGHESSKNQQLEDHYFGAIPTRVMEFMKDLEVEALKLGIPVKTRHNEVAPNQFELAPIFEECNLANDHNLLIMALMRKISRKHGFRVLLHEKPFKGINGSGKHNNWSLGTDTGILLMAPGKTPEENLRFVTFVVNVLKAVYTHNALLKASISSATNAHRLGANEAPPAIISSFLGTQLSKVLEHLENSDTEDFNLAGKQGMKLDIARIPELLIDNT
;
A
#
# COMPACT_ATOMS: atom_id res chain seq x y z
N ASP A 1 -5.34 -1.57 7.05
CA ASP A 1 -6.50 -1.22 6.25
C ASP A 1 -6.91 0.24 6.52
N VAL A 2 -6.94 1.04 5.49
CA VAL A 2 -7.28 2.46 5.58
C VAL A 2 -8.79 2.64 5.54
N TYR A 3 -9.34 3.40 6.45
CA TYR A 3 -10.77 3.64 6.54
C TYR A 3 -11.09 5.04 7.05
N LYS A 4 -12.22 5.57 6.62
CA LYS A 4 -12.78 6.81 7.15
C LYS A 4 -13.88 6.51 8.14
N ARG A 5 -13.99 7.36 9.16
CA ARG A 5 -15.06 7.31 10.14
C ARG A 5 -15.93 8.52 10.07
N GLN A 6 -17.20 8.24 10.04
CA GLN A 6 -18.24 9.26 10.08
C GLN A 6 -19.05 9.07 11.37
N ASP A 7 -19.35 10.15 12.06
CA ASP A 7 -20.34 10.12 13.13
C ASP A 7 -21.66 9.55 12.61
N GLU A 8 -22.27 8.64 13.35
CA GLU A 8 -23.44 7.89 12.87
C GLU A 8 -24.64 8.83 12.57
N GLY A 9 -24.84 9.85 13.39
CA GLY A 9 -25.89 10.83 13.17
C GLY A 9 -25.67 11.66 11.90
N LEU A 10 -24.44 12.11 11.67
CA LEU A 10 -24.08 12.83 10.45
C LEU A 10 -24.13 11.95 9.21
N TYR A 11 -23.77 10.68 9.33
CA TYR A 11 -23.92 9.71 8.25
C TYR A 11 -25.38 9.51 7.88
N ALA A 12 -26.25 9.31 8.87
CA ALA A 12 -27.68 9.08 8.66
C ALA A 12 -28.40 10.29 8.05
N ALA A 13 -27.88 11.51 8.27
CA ALA A 13 -28.42 12.73 7.70
C ALA A 13 -28.06 12.92 6.21
N ARG A 14 -27.22 12.07 5.64
CA ARG A 14 -26.68 12.19 4.28
C ARG A 14 -27.14 11.05 3.37
N PRO A 15 -28.13 11.28 2.47
CA PRO A 15 -28.58 10.25 1.53
C PRO A 15 -27.49 9.67 0.64
N ASP A 16 -26.55 10.50 0.18
CA ASP A 16 -25.44 10.05 -0.65
C ASP A 16 -24.53 9.06 0.10
N LEU A 17 -24.22 9.32 1.38
CA LEU A 17 -23.45 8.40 2.21
C LEU A 17 -24.20 7.07 2.48
N LEU A 18 -25.51 7.16 2.76
CA LEU A 18 -26.35 5.99 2.99
C LEU A 18 -26.41 5.06 1.75
N MET A 19 -26.56 5.68 0.58
CA MET A 19 -26.78 4.94 -0.66
C MET A 19 -25.48 4.44 -1.32
N THR A 20 -24.39 5.19 -1.21
CA THR A 20 -23.18 4.93 -2.01
C THR A 20 -21.91 4.74 -1.17
N GLY A 21 -21.95 5.04 0.12
CA GLY A 21 -20.76 5.01 1.01
C GLY A 21 -19.75 6.12 0.73
N ARG A 22 -20.11 7.12 -0.10
CA ARG A 22 -19.26 8.26 -0.45
C ARG A 22 -20.07 9.54 -0.58
N THR A 23 -19.39 10.69 -0.54
CA THR A 23 -20.04 11.96 -0.85
C THR A 23 -20.19 12.14 -2.37
N LEU A 24 -21.39 12.42 -2.81
CA LEU A 24 -21.68 12.79 -4.21
C LEU A 24 -21.96 14.27 -4.36
N MET A 25 -22.44 14.92 -3.31
CA MET A 25 -22.79 16.34 -3.29
C MET A 25 -22.45 16.95 -1.95
N GLY A 26 -22.38 18.25 -1.88
CA GLY A 26 -22.09 19.02 -0.67
C GLY A 26 -20.82 19.84 -0.80
N HIS A 27 -20.49 20.54 0.27
CA HIS A 27 -19.35 21.44 0.36
C HIS A 27 -18.05 20.66 0.54
N GLU A 28 -16.92 21.30 0.23
CA GLU A 28 -15.60 20.79 0.55
C GLU A 28 -15.44 20.57 2.06
N SER A 29 -14.45 19.75 2.45
CA SER A 29 -14.14 19.53 3.86
C SER A 29 -13.78 20.84 4.53
N SER A 30 -14.29 21.07 5.74
CA SER A 30 -13.93 22.22 6.57
C SER A 30 -12.47 22.21 7.04
N LYS A 31 -11.83 21.05 7.02
CA LYS A 31 -10.41 20.88 7.29
C LYS A 31 -9.69 20.67 5.98
N ASN A 32 -8.61 21.41 5.79
CA ASN A 32 -7.68 21.20 4.69
C ASN A 32 -6.56 20.24 5.12
N GLN A 33 -5.59 20.05 4.24
CA GLN A 33 -4.43 19.19 4.46
C GLN A 33 -3.15 20.00 4.63
N GLN A 34 -3.26 21.24 5.08
CA GLN A 34 -2.09 22.10 5.31
C GLN A 34 -1.16 21.47 6.32
N LEU A 35 0.13 21.46 5.99
CA LEU A 35 1.19 20.93 6.81
C LEU A 35 1.01 19.48 7.24
N GLU A 36 0.07 18.75 6.63
CA GLU A 36 -0.26 17.36 7.00
C GLU A 36 -0.55 17.19 8.50
N ASP A 37 -1.16 18.21 9.11
CA ASP A 37 -1.40 18.31 10.54
C ASP A 37 -2.23 17.15 11.10
N HIS A 38 -3.12 16.58 10.30
CA HIS A 38 -3.88 15.39 10.69
C HIS A 38 -2.97 14.15 10.77
N TYR A 39 -2.09 13.95 9.81
CA TYR A 39 -1.17 12.80 9.76
C TYR A 39 -0.26 12.74 10.99
N PHE A 40 0.33 13.87 11.37
CA PHE A 40 1.21 14.00 12.51
C PHE A 40 0.50 14.25 13.84
N GLY A 41 -0.82 14.38 13.82
CA GLY A 41 -1.63 14.65 14.99
C GLY A 41 -1.89 13.42 15.86
N ALA A 42 -2.37 13.66 17.07
CA ALA A 42 -2.83 12.59 17.95
C ALA A 42 -4.15 11.98 17.44
N ILE A 43 -4.27 10.67 17.58
CA ILE A 43 -5.55 9.99 17.30
C ILE A 43 -6.60 10.44 18.32
N PRO A 44 -7.76 10.95 17.90
CA PRO A 44 -8.82 11.38 18.82
C PRO A 44 -9.24 10.23 19.76
N THR A 45 -9.49 10.52 21.03
CA THR A 45 -9.77 9.52 22.08
C THR A 45 -10.87 8.54 21.67
N ARG A 46 -12.02 9.03 21.20
CA ARG A 46 -13.13 8.17 20.75
C ARG A 46 -12.72 7.23 19.62
N VAL A 47 -11.82 7.70 18.75
CA VAL A 47 -11.23 6.92 17.66
C VAL A 47 -10.31 5.84 18.20
N MET A 48 -9.47 6.20 19.15
CA MET A 48 -8.55 5.28 19.79
C MET A 48 -9.29 4.15 20.54
N GLU A 49 -10.38 4.46 21.23
CA GLU A 49 -11.20 3.44 21.91
C GLU A 49 -11.79 2.43 20.91
N PHE A 50 -12.30 2.92 19.77
CA PHE A 50 -12.74 2.02 18.71
C PHE A 50 -11.60 1.14 18.18
N MET A 51 -10.41 1.72 17.98
CA MET A 51 -9.26 0.95 17.48
C MET A 51 -8.79 -0.11 18.46
N LYS A 52 -8.83 0.17 19.76
CA LYS A 52 -8.51 -0.82 20.81
C LYS A 52 -9.48 -1.99 20.77
N ASP A 53 -10.78 -1.72 20.74
CA ASP A 53 -11.79 -2.78 20.66
C ASP A 53 -11.65 -3.60 19.38
N LEU A 54 -11.36 -2.93 18.26
CA LEU A 54 -11.14 -3.60 16.98
C LEU A 54 -9.91 -4.53 17.04
N GLU A 55 -8.81 -4.05 17.61
CA GLU A 55 -7.59 -4.86 17.78
C GLU A 55 -7.84 -6.10 18.63
N VAL A 56 -8.53 -5.95 19.75
CA VAL A 56 -8.86 -7.08 20.64
C VAL A 56 -9.68 -8.15 19.90
N GLU A 57 -10.70 -7.74 19.15
CA GLU A 57 -11.52 -8.67 18.38
C GLU A 57 -10.75 -9.27 17.19
N ALA A 58 -9.87 -8.50 16.55
CA ALA A 58 -9.00 -9.00 15.49
C ALA A 58 -8.03 -10.07 16.00
N LEU A 59 -7.37 -9.81 17.14
CA LEU A 59 -6.45 -10.76 17.77
C LEU A 59 -7.15 -12.08 18.18
N LYS A 60 -8.40 -12.02 18.63
CA LYS A 60 -9.20 -13.22 18.91
C LYS A 60 -9.42 -14.11 17.68
N LEU A 61 -9.40 -13.51 16.49
CA LEU A 61 -9.50 -14.21 15.22
C LEU A 61 -8.14 -14.57 14.62
N GLY A 62 -7.04 -14.32 15.34
CA GLY A 62 -5.70 -14.57 14.85
C GLY A 62 -5.16 -13.52 13.88
N ILE A 63 -5.82 -12.39 13.71
CA ILE A 63 -5.37 -11.31 12.81
C ILE A 63 -4.32 -10.47 13.53
N PRO A 64 -3.05 -10.46 13.07
CA PRO A 64 -1.93 -9.85 13.79
C PRO A 64 -1.86 -8.34 13.55
N VAL A 65 -2.69 -7.57 14.23
CA VAL A 65 -2.67 -6.10 14.18
C VAL A 65 -1.40 -5.57 14.83
N LYS A 66 -0.72 -4.61 14.17
CA LYS A 66 0.53 -4.04 14.66
C LYS A 66 0.47 -2.53 14.91
N THR A 67 0.02 -1.75 13.94
CA THR A 67 0.08 -0.29 14.02
C THR A 67 -1.28 0.36 13.81
N ARG A 68 -1.41 1.56 14.35
CA ARG A 68 -2.55 2.45 14.22
C ARG A 68 -2.03 3.86 14.02
N HIS A 69 -2.50 4.56 13.02
CA HIS A 69 -2.12 5.95 12.80
C HIS A 69 -3.21 6.76 12.07
N ASN A 70 -3.03 8.07 12.09
CA ASN A 70 -3.81 8.96 11.27
C ASN A 70 -3.28 8.93 9.83
N GLU A 71 -4.19 9.10 8.89
CA GLU A 71 -3.86 9.36 7.49
C GLU A 71 -3.84 10.87 7.19
N VAL A 72 -3.33 11.23 6.02
CA VAL A 72 -3.25 12.63 5.59
C VAL A 72 -4.64 13.26 5.46
N ALA A 73 -5.61 12.50 4.94
CA ALA A 73 -6.96 13.01 4.79
C ALA A 73 -7.70 13.11 6.13
N PRO A 74 -8.47 14.18 6.35
CA PRO A 74 -9.26 14.35 7.57
C PRO A 74 -10.19 13.17 7.84
N ASN A 75 -10.25 12.72 9.10
CA ASN A 75 -11.03 11.57 9.57
C ASN A 75 -10.68 10.24 8.90
N GLN A 76 -9.52 10.15 8.31
CA GLN A 76 -8.99 8.91 7.76
C GLN A 76 -7.93 8.34 8.69
N PHE A 77 -7.99 7.03 8.90
CA PHE A 77 -7.16 6.32 9.84
C PHE A 77 -6.75 4.99 9.25
N GLU A 78 -5.61 4.49 9.66
CA GLU A 78 -5.11 3.21 9.23
C GLU A 78 -4.92 2.24 10.40
N LEU A 79 -5.19 0.99 10.10
CA LEU A 79 -4.82 -0.17 10.91
C LEU A 79 -3.98 -1.09 10.02
N ALA A 80 -2.73 -1.29 10.39
CA ALA A 80 -1.82 -2.15 9.62
C ALA A 80 -1.53 -3.44 10.38
N PRO A 81 -1.81 -4.62 9.78
CA PRO A 81 -1.40 -5.91 10.32
C PRO A 81 0.09 -6.18 10.04
N ILE A 82 0.65 -7.19 10.70
CA ILE A 82 1.93 -7.80 10.30
C ILE A 82 1.71 -8.50 8.95
N PHE A 83 2.74 -8.50 8.11
CA PHE A 83 2.67 -9.19 6.82
C PHE A 83 2.51 -10.71 7.00
N GLU A 84 1.77 -11.30 6.10
CA GLU A 84 1.46 -12.74 6.08
C GLU A 84 1.48 -13.26 4.64
N GLU A 85 1.31 -14.54 4.47
CA GLU A 85 1.07 -15.14 3.17
C GLU A 85 -0.15 -14.49 2.50
N CYS A 86 -0.06 -14.24 1.19
CA CYS A 86 -0.98 -13.40 0.44
C CYS A 86 -2.45 -13.82 0.57
N ASN A 87 -2.73 -15.13 0.51
CA ASN A 87 -4.11 -15.65 0.62
C ASN A 87 -4.65 -15.41 2.04
N LEU A 88 -3.86 -15.73 3.06
CA LEU A 88 -4.23 -15.49 4.46
C LEU A 88 -4.41 -13.99 4.75
N ALA A 89 -3.51 -13.15 4.24
CA ALA A 89 -3.61 -11.70 4.38
C ALA A 89 -4.90 -11.14 3.75
N ASN A 90 -5.32 -11.70 2.61
CA ASN A 90 -6.57 -11.32 1.97
C ASN A 90 -7.79 -11.72 2.80
N ASP A 91 -7.81 -12.93 3.34
CA ASP A 91 -8.90 -13.42 4.21
C ASP A 91 -8.98 -12.58 5.50
N HIS A 92 -7.86 -12.31 6.14
CA HIS A 92 -7.78 -11.43 7.31
C HIS A 92 -8.27 -10.02 7.00
N ASN A 93 -7.96 -9.49 5.82
CA ASN A 93 -8.46 -8.19 5.41
C ASN A 93 -9.99 -8.16 5.28
N LEU A 94 -10.59 -9.17 4.69
CA LEU A 94 -12.06 -9.29 4.59
C LEU A 94 -12.71 -9.39 5.98
N LEU A 95 -12.14 -10.17 6.86
CA LEU A 95 -12.60 -10.30 8.25
C LEU A 95 -12.49 -8.97 9.01
N ILE A 96 -11.38 -8.26 8.89
CA ILE A 96 -11.20 -6.98 9.58
C ILE A 96 -12.17 -5.92 9.09
N MET A 97 -12.47 -5.89 7.78
CA MET A 97 -13.51 -5.01 7.22
C MET A 97 -14.90 -5.29 7.81
N ALA A 98 -15.24 -6.57 8.01
CA ALA A 98 -16.49 -6.97 8.66
C ALA A 98 -16.52 -6.57 10.14
N LEU A 99 -15.42 -6.80 10.87
CA LEU A 99 -15.26 -6.36 12.26
C LEU A 99 -15.38 -4.84 12.42
N MET A 100 -14.73 -4.07 11.54
CA MET A 100 -14.83 -2.61 11.53
C MET A 100 -16.29 -2.15 11.46
N ARG A 101 -17.08 -2.71 10.56
CA ARG A 101 -18.51 -2.38 10.43
C ARG A 101 -19.33 -2.73 11.68
N LYS A 102 -19.00 -3.85 12.32
CA LYS A 102 -19.69 -4.32 13.52
C LYS A 102 -19.32 -3.47 14.75
N ILE A 103 -18.04 -3.25 14.96
CA ILE A 103 -17.54 -2.59 16.18
C ILE A 103 -17.75 -1.08 16.13
N SER A 104 -17.65 -0.44 14.96
CA SER A 104 -17.86 1.00 14.82
C SER A 104 -19.20 1.46 15.36
N ARG A 105 -20.24 0.66 15.22
CA ARG A 105 -21.59 0.98 15.74
C ARG A 105 -21.62 1.10 17.26
N LYS A 106 -20.83 0.32 17.98
CA LYS A 106 -20.73 0.41 19.46
C LYS A 106 -20.17 1.77 19.90
N HIS A 107 -19.38 2.39 19.05
CA HIS A 107 -18.77 3.70 19.29
C HIS A 107 -19.53 4.87 18.61
N GLY A 108 -20.73 4.62 18.08
CA GLY A 108 -21.52 5.61 17.36
C GLY A 108 -20.85 6.11 16.08
N PHE A 109 -20.11 5.23 15.41
CA PHE A 109 -19.48 5.51 14.12
C PHE A 109 -20.04 4.65 12.98
N ARG A 110 -19.90 5.17 11.77
CA ARG A 110 -19.99 4.42 10.52
C ARG A 110 -18.63 4.44 9.85
N VAL A 111 -18.16 3.28 9.44
CA VAL A 111 -16.93 3.12 8.68
C VAL A 111 -17.25 3.23 7.19
N LEU A 112 -16.52 4.09 6.52
CA LEU A 112 -16.54 4.21 5.07
C LEU A 112 -15.29 3.51 4.54
N LEU A 113 -15.49 2.40 3.83
CA LEU A 113 -14.43 1.61 3.23
C LEU A 113 -14.17 2.02 1.77
N HIS A 114 -14.85 3.05 1.32
CA HIS A 114 -14.57 3.68 0.03
C HIS A 114 -13.23 4.39 0.11
N GLU A 115 -12.32 4.08 -0.80
CA GLU A 115 -10.93 4.53 -0.74
C GLU A 115 -10.80 6.06 -0.79
N LYS A 116 -11.63 6.72 -1.58
CA LYS A 116 -11.69 8.19 -1.66
C LYS A 116 -13.12 8.69 -1.63
N PRO A 117 -13.75 8.75 -0.46
CA PRO A 117 -15.15 9.17 -0.34
C PRO A 117 -15.35 10.68 -0.55
N PHE A 118 -14.28 11.49 -0.53
CA PHE A 118 -14.36 12.94 -0.71
C PHE A 118 -13.49 13.39 -1.89
N LYS A 119 -14.07 14.18 -2.78
CA LYS A 119 -13.35 14.79 -3.90
C LYS A 119 -12.42 15.90 -3.40
N GLY A 120 -11.27 16.08 -4.03
CA GLY A 120 -10.36 17.21 -3.81
C GLY A 120 -9.45 17.13 -2.60
N ILE A 121 -9.53 16.07 -1.79
CA ILE A 121 -8.62 15.82 -0.69
C ILE A 121 -7.93 14.47 -0.87
N ASN A 122 -6.84 14.23 -0.15
CA ASN A 122 -6.20 12.93 -0.14
C ASN A 122 -7.21 11.86 0.28
N GLY A 123 -7.04 10.69 -0.29
CA GLY A 123 -7.75 9.51 0.13
C GLY A 123 -6.80 8.40 -0.15
N SER A 124 -6.43 7.65 0.86
CA SER A 124 -5.62 6.47 0.62
C SER A 124 -6.50 5.24 0.56
N GLY A 125 -6.19 4.41 -0.39
CA GLY A 125 -6.69 3.08 -0.43
C GLY A 125 -5.78 2.14 0.35
N LYS A 126 -6.00 0.86 0.19
CA LYS A 126 -5.07 -0.15 0.65
C LYS A 126 -3.82 -0.10 -0.21
N HIS A 127 -2.71 0.22 0.39
CA HIS A 127 -1.42 -0.07 -0.19
C HIS A 127 -1.11 -1.54 0.07
N ASN A 128 -0.90 -2.30 -0.99
CA ASN A 128 -0.48 -3.69 -0.88
C ASN A 128 1.03 -3.75 -1.09
N ASN A 129 1.78 -3.64 -0.02
CA ASN A 129 3.20 -3.96 -0.04
C ASN A 129 3.34 -5.48 -0.10
N TRP A 130 4.03 -5.99 -1.10
CA TRP A 130 4.19 -7.42 -1.30
C TRP A 130 5.63 -7.79 -1.65
N SER A 131 5.98 -9.01 -1.40
CA SER A 131 7.29 -9.56 -1.70
C SER A 131 7.15 -11.00 -2.21
N LEU A 132 8.22 -11.53 -2.78
CA LEU A 132 8.31 -12.93 -3.16
C LEU A 132 9.34 -13.63 -2.29
N GLY A 133 8.99 -14.79 -1.78
CA GLY A 133 9.89 -15.66 -1.03
C GLY A 133 9.68 -17.12 -1.39
N THR A 134 10.68 -17.95 -1.10
CA THR A 134 10.55 -19.41 -1.17
C THR A 134 10.04 -19.94 0.16
N ASP A 135 9.56 -21.18 0.15
CA ASP A 135 9.21 -21.95 1.34
C ASP A 135 10.41 -22.21 2.27
N THR A 136 11.63 -22.10 1.72
CA THR A 136 12.88 -22.20 2.48
C THR A 136 13.36 -20.88 3.08
N GLY A 137 12.56 -19.80 2.95
CA GLY A 137 12.83 -18.49 3.55
C GLY A 137 13.77 -17.60 2.75
N ILE A 138 14.05 -17.91 1.48
CA ILE A 138 14.86 -17.04 0.62
C ILE A 138 13.99 -15.92 0.07
N LEU A 139 14.37 -14.65 0.34
CA LEU A 139 13.72 -13.48 -0.23
C LEU A 139 14.22 -13.26 -1.67
N LEU A 140 13.28 -13.24 -2.62
CA LEU A 140 13.59 -13.11 -4.05
C LEU A 140 13.64 -11.66 -4.53
N MET A 141 12.94 -10.76 -3.83
CA MET A 141 12.88 -9.34 -4.13
C MET A 141 13.67 -8.49 -3.12
N ALA A 142 14.66 -9.07 -2.49
CA ALA A 142 15.60 -8.35 -1.64
C ALA A 142 17.03 -8.53 -2.19
N PRO A 143 17.83 -7.46 -2.26
CA PRO A 143 19.23 -7.57 -2.60
C PRO A 143 19.96 -8.38 -1.53
N GLY A 144 20.96 -9.15 -1.94
CA GLY A 144 21.78 -9.98 -1.07
C GLY A 144 23.18 -9.41 -0.86
N LYS A 145 24.02 -10.23 -0.27
CA LYS A 145 25.43 -9.89 0.03
C LYS A 145 26.41 -10.44 -1.00
N THR A 146 25.97 -11.35 -1.85
CA THR A 146 26.80 -11.96 -2.88
C THR A 146 26.35 -11.56 -4.28
N PRO A 147 27.23 -11.65 -5.30
CA PRO A 147 26.85 -11.38 -6.69
C PRO A 147 25.69 -12.27 -7.16
N GLU A 148 25.66 -13.52 -6.79
CA GLU A 148 24.62 -14.48 -7.16
C GLU A 148 23.26 -14.10 -6.55
N GLU A 149 23.26 -13.68 -5.29
CA GLU A 149 22.05 -13.21 -4.62
C GLU A 149 21.51 -11.93 -5.29
N ASN A 150 22.41 -11.03 -5.66
CA ASN A 150 22.06 -9.79 -6.34
C ASN A 150 21.58 -10.03 -7.78
N LEU A 151 22.19 -10.97 -8.50
CA LEU A 151 21.71 -11.39 -9.82
C LEU A 151 20.30 -11.99 -9.73
N ARG A 152 20.04 -12.82 -8.74
CA ARG A 152 18.70 -13.36 -8.46
C ARG A 152 17.71 -12.22 -8.23
N PHE A 153 18.04 -11.28 -7.35
CA PHE A 153 17.19 -10.10 -7.06
C PHE A 153 16.87 -9.32 -8.34
N VAL A 154 17.88 -8.94 -9.11
CA VAL A 154 17.72 -8.21 -10.38
C VAL A 154 16.84 -8.99 -11.36
N THR A 155 17.05 -10.30 -11.47
CA THR A 155 16.25 -11.17 -12.34
C THR A 155 14.77 -11.11 -11.99
N PHE A 156 14.42 -11.22 -10.71
CA PHE A 156 13.02 -11.14 -10.29
C PHE A 156 12.43 -9.75 -10.50
N VAL A 157 13.15 -8.68 -10.16
CA VAL A 157 12.70 -7.30 -10.38
C VAL A 157 12.42 -7.03 -11.86
N VAL A 158 13.35 -7.38 -12.75
CA VAL A 158 13.19 -7.16 -14.20
C VAL A 158 12.00 -7.96 -14.76
N ASN A 159 11.81 -9.20 -14.31
CA ASN A 159 10.66 -9.99 -14.75
C ASN A 159 9.33 -9.42 -14.24
N VAL A 160 9.28 -8.90 -13.02
CA VAL A 160 8.09 -8.20 -12.51
C VAL A 160 7.81 -6.95 -13.34
N LEU A 161 8.81 -6.13 -13.65
CA LEU A 161 8.66 -4.95 -14.48
C LEU A 161 8.16 -5.31 -15.88
N LYS A 162 8.72 -6.36 -16.48
CA LYS A 162 8.27 -6.88 -17.77
C LYS A 162 6.82 -7.35 -17.72
N ALA A 163 6.42 -8.06 -16.67
CA ALA A 163 5.04 -8.51 -16.49
C ALA A 163 4.07 -7.31 -16.33
N VAL A 164 4.43 -6.31 -15.54
CA VAL A 164 3.66 -5.07 -15.39
C VAL A 164 3.53 -4.34 -16.74
N TYR A 165 4.60 -4.22 -17.50
CA TYR A 165 4.56 -3.60 -18.82
C TYR A 165 3.66 -4.38 -19.78
N THR A 166 3.82 -5.70 -19.86
CA THR A 166 3.08 -6.56 -20.79
C THR A 166 1.59 -6.61 -20.45
N HIS A 167 1.25 -6.64 -19.17
CA HIS A 167 -0.13 -6.80 -18.67
C HIS A 167 -0.73 -5.51 -18.11
N ASN A 168 -0.16 -4.33 -18.45
CA ASN A 168 -0.61 -3.05 -17.87
C ASN A 168 -2.10 -2.75 -18.14
N ALA A 169 -2.64 -3.17 -19.26
CA ALA A 169 -4.06 -2.99 -19.58
C ALA A 169 -4.96 -3.74 -18.60
N LEU A 170 -4.60 -4.97 -18.23
CA LEU A 170 -5.32 -5.77 -17.25
C LEU A 170 -5.19 -5.17 -15.84
N LEU A 171 -4.00 -4.72 -15.46
CA LEU A 171 -3.77 -4.03 -14.18
C LEU A 171 -4.62 -2.76 -14.09
N LYS A 172 -4.63 -1.93 -15.14
CA LYS A 172 -5.48 -0.73 -15.18
C LYS A 172 -6.96 -1.08 -15.07
N ALA A 173 -7.41 -2.13 -15.75
CA ALA A 173 -8.80 -2.59 -15.65
C ALA A 173 -9.15 -3.02 -14.22
N SER A 174 -8.25 -3.70 -13.51
CA SER A 174 -8.48 -4.15 -12.12
C SER A 174 -8.63 -3.00 -11.12
N ILE A 175 -7.99 -1.87 -11.35
CA ILE A 175 -8.07 -0.68 -10.47
C ILE A 175 -9.13 0.34 -10.91
N SER A 176 -9.68 0.20 -12.11
CA SER A 176 -10.69 1.11 -12.66
C SER A 176 -12.08 0.77 -12.12
N SER A 177 -12.31 1.12 -10.88
CA SER A 177 -13.59 0.92 -10.19
C SER A 177 -14.19 2.24 -9.74
N ALA A 178 -15.49 2.23 -9.43
CA ALA A 178 -16.16 3.42 -8.88
C ALA A 178 -15.54 3.90 -7.58
N THR A 179 -14.94 3.01 -6.79
CA THR A 179 -14.26 3.34 -5.54
C THR A 179 -12.96 4.10 -5.76
N ASN A 180 -12.31 3.92 -6.91
CA ASN A 180 -11.06 4.58 -7.29
C ASN A 180 -11.25 5.82 -8.18
N ALA A 181 -12.47 6.19 -8.54
CA ALA A 181 -12.72 7.26 -9.50
C ALA A 181 -12.09 8.61 -9.12
N HIS A 182 -12.03 8.95 -7.83
CA HIS A 182 -11.39 10.16 -7.34
C HIS A 182 -9.97 9.95 -6.81
N ARG A 183 -9.51 8.71 -6.78
CA ARG A 183 -8.19 8.36 -6.27
C ARG A 183 -7.12 8.43 -7.35
N LEU A 184 -7.41 7.90 -8.53
CA LEU A 184 -6.44 7.81 -9.61
C LEU A 184 -6.00 9.19 -10.11
N GLY A 185 -4.71 9.43 -10.08
CA GLY A 185 -4.11 10.68 -10.53
C GLY A 185 -4.20 11.87 -9.55
N ALA A 186 -4.59 11.63 -8.31
CA ALA A 186 -4.69 12.67 -7.29
C ALA A 186 -3.75 12.41 -6.11
N ASN A 187 -3.01 13.43 -5.73
CA ASN A 187 -2.17 13.51 -4.52
C ASN A 187 -1.42 12.20 -4.18
N GLU A 188 -1.77 11.57 -3.07
CA GLU A 188 -1.16 10.35 -2.55
C GLU A 188 -1.40 9.10 -3.42
N ALA A 189 -2.47 9.09 -4.19
CA ALA A 189 -2.78 7.95 -5.04
C ALA A 189 -1.89 7.91 -6.29
N PRO A 190 -1.42 6.73 -6.70
CA PRO A 190 -0.63 6.61 -7.92
C PRO A 190 -1.44 7.10 -9.12
N PRO A 191 -0.78 7.70 -10.12
CA PRO A 191 -1.44 8.06 -11.38
C PRO A 191 -1.98 6.79 -12.06
N ALA A 192 -2.92 6.97 -12.99
CA ALA A 192 -3.36 5.88 -13.86
C ALA A 192 -2.23 5.32 -14.76
N ILE A 193 -1.09 5.99 -14.77
CA ILE A 193 0.15 5.54 -15.41
C ILE A 193 0.92 4.71 -14.41
N ILE A 194 1.20 3.47 -14.75
CA ILE A 194 2.06 2.60 -13.96
C ILE A 194 3.51 2.92 -14.34
N SER A 195 4.29 3.37 -13.38
CA SER A 195 5.72 3.65 -13.52
C SER A 195 6.51 2.89 -12.46
N SER A 196 7.79 2.69 -12.73
CA SER A 196 8.73 2.13 -11.76
C SER A 196 9.84 3.12 -11.47
N PHE A 197 10.21 3.24 -10.23
CA PHE A 197 11.36 4.01 -9.80
C PHE A 197 12.36 3.07 -9.14
N LEU A 198 13.52 2.90 -9.76
CA LEU A 198 14.54 1.94 -9.32
C LEU A 198 15.70 2.63 -8.57
N GLY A 199 15.69 3.95 -8.53
CA GLY A 199 16.82 4.73 -8.02
C GLY A 199 18.03 4.71 -8.95
N THR A 200 18.93 5.65 -8.73
CA THR A 200 20.09 5.88 -9.63
C THR A 200 21.05 4.70 -9.68
N GLN A 201 21.22 3.99 -8.58
CA GLN A 201 22.21 2.89 -8.53
C GLN A 201 21.72 1.66 -9.28
N LEU A 202 20.48 1.22 -9.04
CA LEU A 202 19.94 0.06 -9.76
C LEU A 202 19.76 0.35 -11.24
N SER A 203 19.37 1.57 -11.62
CA SER A 203 19.31 1.98 -13.02
C SER A 203 20.67 1.86 -13.71
N LYS A 204 21.76 2.32 -13.08
CA LYS A 204 23.11 2.17 -13.62
C LYS A 204 23.56 0.70 -13.75
N VAL A 205 23.18 -0.15 -12.80
CA VAL A 205 23.46 -1.60 -12.88
C VAL A 205 22.75 -2.20 -14.09
N LEU A 206 21.48 -1.88 -14.30
CA LEU A 206 20.71 -2.39 -15.43
C LEU A 206 21.24 -1.86 -16.77
N GLU A 207 21.58 -0.58 -16.88
CA GLU A 207 22.22 0.01 -18.04
C GLU A 207 23.56 -0.65 -18.37
N HIS A 208 24.34 -0.96 -17.33
CA HIS A 208 25.61 -1.67 -17.52
C HIS A 208 25.38 -3.11 -18.03
N LEU A 209 24.41 -3.82 -17.46
CA LEU A 209 24.04 -5.16 -17.92
C LEU A 209 23.52 -5.18 -19.35
N GLU A 210 22.74 -4.15 -19.76
CA GLU A 210 22.22 -4.02 -21.12
C GLU A 210 23.32 -3.77 -22.15
N ASN A 211 24.32 -2.97 -21.80
CA ASN A 211 25.43 -2.59 -22.66
C ASN A 211 26.60 -3.58 -22.64
N SER A 212 26.57 -4.58 -21.77
CA SER A 212 27.61 -5.62 -21.73
C SER A 212 27.37 -6.63 -22.84
N ASP A 213 28.34 -6.80 -23.71
CA ASP A 213 28.29 -7.84 -24.75
C ASP A 213 28.13 -9.22 -24.10
N THR A 214 27.31 -10.06 -24.71
CA THR A 214 26.99 -11.41 -24.22
C THR A 214 28.21 -12.33 -24.09
N GLU A 215 29.34 -12.00 -24.73
CA GLU A 215 30.61 -12.70 -24.58
C GLU A 215 31.26 -12.50 -23.20
N ASP A 216 31.06 -11.35 -22.56
CA ASP A 216 31.56 -11.08 -21.22
C ASP A 216 30.84 -11.89 -20.12
N PHE A 217 29.60 -12.31 -20.37
CA PHE A 217 28.84 -13.13 -19.45
C PHE A 217 29.41 -14.55 -19.27
N ASN A 218 30.05 -15.07 -20.32
CA ASN A 218 30.73 -16.39 -20.27
C ASN A 218 32.11 -16.33 -19.63
N LEU A 219 32.70 -15.15 -19.46
CA LEU A 219 33.98 -14.91 -18.82
C LEU A 219 33.88 -14.64 -17.31
N ALA A 220 32.67 -14.45 -16.77
CA ALA A 220 32.42 -14.28 -15.34
C ALA A 220 32.86 -15.49 -14.47
N GLY A 221 33.26 -16.61 -15.11
CA GLY A 221 33.93 -17.74 -14.47
C GLY A 221 35.43 -17.60 -14.30
N LYS A 222 36.08 -16.56 -14.86
CA LYS A 222 37.57 -16.54 -14.91
C LYS A 222 38.28 -15.24 -14.56
N GLN A 223 37.68 -14.16 -14.23
CA GLN A 223 38.34 -13.01 -13.55
C GLN A 223 37.36 -11.85 -13.44
N GLY A 224 36.77 -11.70 -12.30
CA GLY A 224 36.58 -10.42 -11.67
C GLY A 224 36.05 -9.25 -12.48
N MET A 225 34.95 -9.36 -13.19
CA MET A 225 34.10 -8.20 -13.41
C MET A 225 33.42 -7.90 -12.07
N LYS A 226 34.04 -7.02 -11.29
CA LYS A 226 33.41 -6.39 -10.12
C LYS A 226 32.33 -5.44 -10.62
N LEU A 227 31.21 -6.00 -11.08
CA LEU A 227 29.96 -5.30 -10.92
C LEU A 227 29.89 -5.02 -9.41
N ASP A 228 29.91 -3.74 -9.04
CA ASP A 228 29.77 -3.35 -7.63
C ASP A 228 28.30 -3.52 -7.20
N ILE A 229 27.74 -4.67 -7.58
CA ILE A 229 26.46 -5.22 -7.14
C ILE A 229 26.51 -5.50 -5.62
N ALA A 230 27.73 -5.56 -5.06
CA ALA A 230 27.95 -5.71 -3.62
C ALA A 230 27.40 -4.54 -2.77
N ARG A 231 26.98 -3.45 -3.40
CA ARG A 231 26.45 -2.26 -2.73
C ARG A 231 25.16 -1.77 -3.36
N ILE A 232 24.22 -2.64 -3.66
CA ILE A 232 22.85 -2.18 -3.85
C ILE A 232 22.39 -1.76 -2.44
N PRO A 233 22.13 -0.46 -2.18
CA PRO A 233 21.60 -0.04 -0.89
C PRO A 233 20.27 -0.75 -0.68
N GLU A 234 19.96 -1.09 0.56
CA GLU A 234 18.62 -1.47 0.95
C GLU A 234 17.69 -0.43 0.33
N LEU A 235 16.80 -0.86 -0.55
CA LEU A 235 15.72 0.00 -1.01
C LEU A 235 15.05 0.48 0.27
N LEU A 236 15.10 1.78 0.52
CA LEU A 236 14.35 2.39 1.60
C LEU A 236 12.92 1.94 1.38
N ILE A 237 12.47 1.04 2.22
CA ILE A 237 11.07 0.64 2.27
C ILE A 237 10.36 1.93 2.67
N ASP A 238 9.57 2.46 1.74
CA ASP A 238 8.70 3.57 2.04
C ASP A 238 7.74 3.09 3.13
N ASN A 239 7.92 3.61 4.33
CA ASN A 239 7.12 3.27 5.50
C ASN A 239 5.82 4.09 5.54
N THR A 240 5.38 4.66 4.41
CA THR A 240 4.11 5.38 4.31
C THR A 240 2.93 4.45 4.05
#